data_b71d22dc1053d1cca360125612ab5d04
#
_entry.id   b71d22dc1053d1cca360125612ab5d04
#
_cell.length_a   1.000
_cell.length_b   1.000
_cell.length_c   1.000
_cell.angle_alpha   90.00
_cell.angle_beta   90.00
_cell.angle_gamma   90.00
#
_symmetry.space_group_name_H-M   'P 1'
#
loop_
_entity.id
_entity.type
_entity.pdbx_description
1 polymer ?
#
loop_
_entity_poly.entity_id
_entity_poly.type
_entity_poly.pdbx_seq_one_letter_code
_entity_poly.pdbx_strand_id
1 'polypeptide(L)'
;TELAARISSYQLAARMQLSVPEVTDLSTEKASTLKAYGADDATNPIKAGFAKNCILARRLLEKGVRFVQLFNGAYQTGGEGVSNWDGHKVLHQQYAKHGPVLDQPAAALLRDLKQRGLLKDTLVVWCTEFGRMPTFQKGASGRDHNPEGFTAWLAGAGVKRGHTYGATDAFGWKAEKDVATVYDFHATILHLLGLNHKRLTYYHNGFERRLTDVHGHVIKDVLA
;
A
#
# COMPACT_ATOMS: atom_id res chain seq x y z
N THR A 1 30.19 7.73 -17.16
CA THR A 1 30.81 8.53 -16.10
C THR A 1 29.75 9.03 -15.15
N GLU A 2 30.09 9.35 -13.90
CA GLU A 2 29.17 9.88 -12.88
C GLU A 2 28.47 11.18 -13.35
N LEU A 3 29.23 12.05 -14.03
CA LEU A 3 28.68 13.29 -14.60
C LEU A 3 27.56 13.00 -15.63
N ALA A 4 27.79 12.03 -16.51
CA ALA A 4 26.76 11.65 -17.51
C ALA A 4 25.49 11.10 -16.83
N ALA A 5 25.64 10.30 -15.77
CA ALA A 5 24.51 9.79 -15.00
C ALA A 5 23.74 10.93 -14.32
N ARG A 6 24.44 11.91 -13.73
CA ARG A 6 23.80 13.11 -13.15
C ARG A 6 23.06 13.94 -14.19
N ILE A 7 23.67 14.22 -15.34
CA ILE A 7 23.01 14.93 -16.45
C ILE A 7 21.73 14.20 -16.87
N SER A 8 21.80 12.87 -17.06
CA SER A 8 20.64 12.06 -17.42
C SER A 8 19.52 12.12 -16.37
N SER A 9 19.89 12.15 -15.09
CA SER A 9 18.92 12.28 -13.98
C SER A 9 18.21 13.63 -14.01
N TYR A 10 18.94 14.74 -14.25
CA TYR A 10 18.31 16.07 -14.39
C TYR A 10 17.43 16.16 -15.62
N GLN A 11 17.85 15.60 -16.75
CA GLN A 11 17.01 15.56 -17.96
C GLN A 11 15.74 14.74 -17.76
N LEU A 12 15.83 13.63 -17.01
CA LEU A 12 14.67 12.83 -16.65
C LEU A 12 13.73 13.62 -15.73
N ALA A 13 14.26 14.26 -14.69
CA ALA A 13 13.48 15.10 -13.78
C ALA A 13 12.75 16.24 -14.51
N ALA A 14 13.41 16.91 -15.43
CA ALA A 14 12.78 17.96 -16.24
C ALA A 14 11.62 17.42 -17.08
N ARG A 15 11.80 16.27 -17.75
CA ARG A 15 10.72 15.63 -18.52
C ARG A 15 9.55 15.21 -17.62
N MET A 16 9.84 14.69 -16.42
CA MET A 16 8.80 14.35 -15.45
C MET A 16 8.00 15.59 -15.02
N GLN A 17 8.67 16.69 -14.72
CA GLN A 17 8.00 17.94 -14.34
C GLN A 17 7.05 18.46 -15.42
N LEU A 18 7.44 18.37 -16.69
CA LEU A 18 6.60 18.76 -17.82
C LEU A 18 5.34 17.90 -17.98
N SER A 19 5.35 16.66 -17.50
CA SER A 19 4.18 15.77 -17.55
C SER A 19 3.23 15.91 -16.34
N VAL A 20 3.66 16.57 -15.27
CA VAL A 20 2.87 16.72 -14.05
C VAL A 20 1.49 17.37 -14.29
N PRO A 21 1.35 18.48 -15.02
CA PRO A 21 0.05 19.08 -15.25
C PRO A 21 -0.94 18.11 -15.91
N GLU A 22 -0.49 17.37 -16.92
CA GLU A 22 -1.32 16.38 -17.60
C GLU A 22 -1.79 15.27 -16.66
N VAL A 23 -0.91 14.76 -15.79
CA VAL A 23 -1.25 13.69 -14.84
C VAL A 23 -2.20 14.18 -13.77
N THR A 24 -2.01 15.41 -13.27
CA THR A 24 -2.76 15.94 -12.13
C THR A 24 -4.10 16.55 -12.50
N ASP A 25 -4.31 16.90 -13.76
CA ASP A 25 -5.60 17.42 -14.23
C ASP A 25 -6.66 16.31 -14.33
N LEU A 26 -7.43 16.14 -13.27
CA LEU A 26 -8.53 15.16 -13.23
C LEU A 26 -9.79 15.62 -13.97
N SER A 27 -9.85 16.84 -14.49
CA SER A 27 -11.01 17.33 -15.29
C SER A 27 -11.18 16.53 -16.59
N THR A 28 -10.12 15.89 -17.04
CA THR A 28 -10.12 15.02 -18.23
C THR A 28 -10.66 13.61 -17.99
N GLU A 29 -10.91 13.23 -16.73
CA GLU A 29 -11.46 11.92 -16.40
C GLU A 29 -12.97 11.87 -16.72
N LYS A 30 -13.41 10.68 -17.18
CA LYS A 30 -14.83 10.46 -17.42
C LYS A 30 -15.62 10.51 -16.11
N ALA A 31 -16.82 11.10 -16.13
CA ALA A 31 -17.70 11.13 -14.97
C ALA A 31 -17.97 9.72 -14.39
N SER A 32 -18.06 8.69 -15.26
CA SER A 32 -18.20 7.30 -14.83
C SER A 32 -16.98 6.79 -14.04
N THR A 33 -15.77 7.22 -14.38
CA THR A 33 -14.54 6.90 -13.63
C THR A 33 -14.55 7.58 -12.27
N LEU A 34 -14.83 8.89 -12.22
CA LEU A 34 -14.90 9.64 -10.96
C LEU A 34 -15.92 9.01 -10.01
N LYS A 35 -17.10 8.64 -10.51
CA LYS A 35 -18.15 7.95 -9.76
C LYS A 35 -17.73 6.57 -9.28
N ALA A 36 -17.10 5.77 -10.13
CA ALA A 36 -16.64 4.43 -9.79
C ALA A 36 -15.66 4.43 -8.61
N TYR A 37 -14.74 5.39 -8.57
CA TYR A 37 -13.81 5.59 -7.47
C TYR A 37 -14.44 6.29 -6.26
N GLY A 38 -15.56 7.00 -6.42
CA GLY A 38 -16.14 7.88 -5.41
C GLY A 38 -15.41 9.21 -5.28
N ALA A 39 -14.74 9.65 -6.35
CA ALA A 39 -14.00 10.92 -6.38
C ALA A 39 -14.92 12.16 -6.48
N ASP A 40 -16.19 11.95 -6.81
CA ASP A 40 -17.26 12.95 -6.90
C ASP A 40 -18.19 12.96 -5.67
N ASP A 41 -17.86 12.18 -4.63
CA ASP A 41 -18.68 12.09 -3.42
C ASP A 41 -18.58 13.38 -2.57
N ALA A 42 -19.54 14.28 -2.76
CA ALA A 42 -19.63 15.52 -1.99
C ALA A 42 -19.98 15.30 -0.50
N THR A 43 -20.54 14.13 -0.15
CA THR A 43 -20.94 13.80 1.22
C THR A 43 -19.78 13.29 2.07
N ASN A 44 -18.71 12.80 1.44
CA ASN A 44 -17.51 12.30 2.10
C ASN A 44 -16.24 12.85 1.44
N PRO A 45 -15.83 14.10 1.76
CA PRO A 45 -14.66 14.74 1.16
C PRO A 45 -13.34 13.97 1.38
N ILE A 46 -13.22 13.25 2.49
CA ILE A 46 -12.04 12.42 2.80
C ILE A 46 -11.96 11.26 1.82
N LYS A 47 -13.07 10.56 1.59
CA LYS A 47 -13.15 9.49 0.59
C LYS A 47 -12.87 10.03 -0.81
N ALA A 48 -13.51 11.13 -1.18
CA ALA A 48 -13.29 11.76 -2.49
C ALA A 48 -11.82 12.16 -2.71
N GLY A 49 -11.16 12.67 -1.67
CA GLY A 49 -9.72 12.99 -1.70
C GLY A 49 -8.85 11.75 -1.94
N PHE A 50 -9.07 10.68 -1.18
CA PHE A 50 -8.32 9.43 -1.36
C PHE A 50 -8.63 8.77 -2.72
N ALA A 51 -9.86 8.83 -3.18
CA ALA A 51 -10.26 8.36 -4.51
C ALA A 51 -9.51 9.09 -5.64
N LYS A 52 -9.35 10.40 -5.53
CA LYS A 52 -8.52 11.19 -6.46
C LYS A 52 -7.07 10.72 -6.45
N ASN A 53 -6.51 10.46 -5.27
CA ASN A 53 -5.14 9.92 -5.16
C ASN A 53 -5.02 8.54 -5.83
N CYS A 54 -6.02 7.68 -5.71
CA CYS A 54 -6.05 6.39 -6.41
C CYS A 54 -6.09 6.56 -7.94
N ILE A 55 -6.86 7.52 -8.46
CA ILE A 55 -6.86 7.84 -9.89
C ILE A 55 -5.50 8.38 -10.33
N LEU A 56 -4.89 9.26 -9.56
CA LEU A 56 -3.54 9.78 -9.83
C LEU A 56 -2.50 8.67 -9.85
N ALA A 57 -2.57 7.71 -8.92
CA ALA A 57 -1.69 6.55 -8.90
C ALA A 57 -1.80 5.74 -10.20
N ARG A 58 -3.00 5.46 -10.69
CA ARG A 58 -3.23 4.78 -11.96
C ARG A 58 -2.62 5.58 -13.13
N ARG A 59 -2.83 6.90 -13.18
CA ARG A 59 -2.26 7.77 -14.23
C ARG A 59 -0.74 7.81 -14.20
N LEU A 60 -0.14 7.83 -13.03
CA LEU A 60 1.32 7.74 -12.87
C LEU A 60 1.86 6.41 -13.40
N LEU A 61 1.18 5.30 -13.13
CA LEU A 61 1.54 3.99 -13.70
C LEU A 61 1.44 3.99 -15.23
N GLU A 62 0.41 4.60 -15.81
CA GLU A 62 0.26 4.76 -17.27
C GLU A 62 1.42 5.57 -17.90
N LYS A 63 2.02 6.47 -17.13
CA LYS A 63 3.22 7.24 -17.53
C LYS A 63 4.54 6.52 -17.25
N GLY A 64 4.48 5.27 -16.75
CA GLY A 64 5.66 4.44 -16.49
C GLY A 64 6.35 4.69 -15.14
N VAL A 65 5.70 5.37 -14.21
CA VAL A 65 6.18 5.45 -12.82
C VAL A 65 6.15 4.06 -12.20
N ARG A 66 7.28 3.58 -11.70
CA ARG A 66 7.45 2.21 -11.25
C ARG A 66 7.04 1.94 -9.81
N PHE A 67 6.97 2.98 -9.00
CA PHE A 67 6.59 2.87 -7.59
C PHE A 67 5.74 4.08 -7.20
N VAL A 68 4.54 3.80 -6.68
CA VAL A 68 3.62 4.81 -6.16
C VAL A 68 3.19 4.39 -4.77
N GLN A 69 3.32 5.27 -3.80
CA GLN A 69 2.87 5.04 -2.44
C GLN A 69 1.70 5.96 -2.12
N LEU A 70 0.62 5.35 -1.63
CA LEU A 70 -0.58 6.06 -1.17
C LEU A 70 -0.72 5.87 0.34
N PHE A 71 -1.03 6.96 1.03
CA PHE A 71 -1.36 6.91 2.45
C PHE A 71 -2.88 7.04 2.62
N ASN A 72 -3.46 6.09 3.36
CA ASN A 72 -4.86 6.11 3.74
C ASN A 72 -4.95 6.26 5.25
N GLY A 73 -5.31 7.41 5.73
CA GLY A 73 -5.42 7.64 7.18
C GLY A 73 -5.15 9.08 7.58
N ALA A 74 -4.44 9.26 8.66
CA ALA A 74 -4.21 10.45 9.44
C ALA A 74 -4.23 11.79 8.68
N TYR A 75 -5.36 12.46 8.69
CA TYR A 75 -5.46 13.86 8.26
C TYR A 75 -5.28 14.84 9.45
N GLN A 76 -5.27 14.29 10.68
CA GLN A 76 -4.99 15.03 11.91
C GLN A 76 -4.16 14.15 12.83
N THR A 77 -3.02 14.63 13.27
CA THR A 77 -2.20 14.00 14.29
C THR A 77 -2.83 14.21 15.66
N GLY A 78 -2.90 13.14 16.48
CA GLY A 78 -3.32 13.22 17.88
C GLY A 78 -4.83 13.25 18.14
N GLY A 79 -5.67 12.91 17.17
CA GLY A 79 -7.09 12.71 17.39
C GLY A 79 -7.38 11.32 17.96
N GLU A 80 -8.19 11.23 19.02
CA GLU A 80 -8.60 9.96 19.63
C GLU A 80 -9.45 9.13 18.66
N GLY A 81 -8.80 8.37 17.78
CA GLY A 81 -9.39 7.26 17.04
C GLY A 81 -10.38 7.57 15.91
N VAL A 82 -11.01 8.74 15.88
CA VAL A 82 -12.08 9.04 14.90
C VAL A 82 -11.55 9.65 13.61
N SER A 83 -10.34 10.22 13.62
CA SER A 83 -9.73 10.90 12.48
C SER A 83 -8.68 10.09 11.72
N ASN A 84 -8.35 8.88 12.20
CA ASN A 84 -7.35 7.99 11.60
C ASN A 84 -7.61 6.53 12.00
N TRP A 85 -6.74 5.61 11.57
CA TRP A 85 -6.81 4.18 11.90
C TRP A 85 -6.28 3.83 13.31
N ASP A 86 -5.82 4.80 14.08
CA ASP A 86 -5.29 4.58 15.43
C ASP A 86 -6.43 4.42 16.47
N GLY A 87 -7.11 3.30 16.41
CA GLY A 87 -8.39 3.01 17.04
C GLY A 87 -8.31 2.57 18.51
N HIS A 88 -7.72 3.39 19.38
CA HIS A 88 -7.71 3.13 20.83
C HIS A 88 -9.05 3.39 21.54
N LYS A 89 -9.93 4.18 20.92
CA LYS A 89 -11.27 4.51 21.44
C LYS A 89 -12.30 4.49 20.29
N VAL A 90 -13.57 4.32 20.63
CA VAL A 90 -14.73 4.37 19.71
C VAL A 90 -14.55 3.62 18.39
N LEU A 91 -13.99 2.43 18.45
CA LEU A 91 -13.54 1.62 17.31
C LEU A 91 -14.61 1.46 16.20
N HIS A 92 -15.87 1.20 16.58
CA HIS A 92 -16.95 1.00 15.61
C HIS A 92 -17.28 2.27 14.83
N GLN A 93 -17.17 3.46 15.44
CA GLN A 93 -17.37 4.74 14.76
C GLN A 93 -16.19 5.04 13.81
N GLN A 94 -14.98 4.70 14.23
CA GLN A 94 -13.78 4.83 13.42
C GLN A 94 -13.90 3.98 12.15
N TYR A 95 -14.26 2.70 12.26
CA TYR A 95 -14.38 1.81 11.13
C TYR A 95 -15.53 2.21 10.18
N ALA A 96 -16.65 2.65 10.73
CA ALA A 96 -17.75 3.19 9.94
C ALA A 96 -17.33 4.42 9.12
N LYS A 97 -16.40 5.22 9.62
CA LYS A 97 -15.88 6.42 8.95
C LYS A 97 -14.76 6.09 7.95
N HIS A 98 -13.80 5.26 8.34
CA HIS A 98 -12.60 5.00 7.52
C HIS A 98 -12.74 3.83 6.56
N GLY A 99 -13.57 2.84 6.87
CA GLY A 99 -13.84 1.73 5.97
C GLY A 99 -14.25 2.18 4.55
N PRO A 100 -15.27 3.03 4.40
CA PRO A 100 -15.68 3.54 3.08
C PRO A 100 -14.59 4.35 2.35
N VAL A 101 -13.69 5.01 3.08
CA VAL A 101 -12.57 5.76 2.50
C VAL A 101 -11.57 4.83 1.80
N LEU A 102 -11.32 3.65 2.37
CA LEU A 102 -10.43 2.66 1.78
C LEU A 102 -11.14 1.79 0.73
N ASP A 103 -12.31 1.27 1.06
CA ASP A 103 -12.96 0.17 0.35
C ASP A 103 -13.27 0.51 -1.11
N GLN A 104 -14.13 1.50 -1.36
CA GLN A 104 -14.54 1.85 -2.72
C GLN A 104 -13.38 2.30 -3.61
N PRO A 105 -12.49 3.24 -3.20
CA PRO A 105 -11.38 3.67 -4.03
C PRO A 105 -10.37 2.57 -4.35
N ALA A 106 -10.03 1.73 -3.37
CA ALA A 106 -9.11 0.61 -3.58
C ALA A 106 -9.70 -0.45 -4.52
N ALA A 107 -10.98 -0.81 -4.34
CA ALA A 107 -11.66 -1.73 -5.22
C ALA A 107 -11.78 -1.18 -6.65
N ALA A 108 -12.03 0.13 -6.80
CA ALA A 108 -12.08 0.78 -8.10
C ALA A 108 -10.71 0.78 -8.78
N LEU A 109 -9.64 1.08 -8.04
CA LEU A 109 -8.26 1.02 -8.56
C LEU A 109 -7.92 -0.37 -9.09
N LEU A 110 -8.19 -1.42 -8.35
CA LEU A 110 -7.95 -2.80 -8.79
C LEU A 110 -8.73 -3.16 -10.06
N ARG A 111 -10.01 -2.77 -10.13
CA ARG A 111 -10.85 -3.01 -11.32
C ARG A 111 -10.35 -2.23 -12.54
N ASP A 112 -9.99 -0.96 -12.36
CA ASP A 112 -9.49 -0.09 -13.43
C ASP A 112 -8.15 -0.58 -13.97
N LEU A 113 -7.19 -0.92 -13.09
CA LEU A 113 -5.93 -1.54 -13.48
C LEU A 113 -6.15 -2.84 -14.25
N LYS A 114 -7.09 -3.68 -13.80
CA LYS A 114 -7.44 -4.93 -14.48
C LYS A 114 -8.04 -4.67 -15.87
N GLN A 115 -8.99 -3.75 -15.99
CA GLN A 115 -9.65 -3.41 -17.25
C GLN A 115 -8.69 -2.82 -18.28
N ARG A 116 -7.70 -2.07 -17.82
CA ARG A 116 -6.63 -1.49 -18.67
C ARG A 116 -5.50 -2.47 -18.98
N GLY A 117 -5.54 -3.69 -18.43
CA GLY A 117 -4.46 -4.67 -18.60
C GLY A 117 -3.20 -4.37 -17.78
N LEU A 118 -3.20 -3.33 -16.96
CA LEU A 118 -2.05 -2.91 -16.15
C LEU A 118 -1.80 -3.84 -14.95
N LEU A 119 -2.85 -4.47 -14.41
CA LEU A 119 -2.74 -5.30 -13.20
C LEU A 119 -1.84 -6.54 -13.40
N LYS A 120 -1.65 -6.99 -14.63
CA LYS A 120 -0.76 -8.13 -14.93
C LYS A 120 0.71 -7.82 -14.64
N ASP A 121 1.10 -6.55 -14.77
CA ASP A 121 2.47 -6.07 -14.59
C ASP A 121 2.61 -5.11 -13.39
N THR A 122 1.53 -4.90 -12.64
CA THR A 122 1.50 -4.04 -11.46
C THR A 122 1.17 -4.84 -10.22
N LEU A 123 2.06 -4.80 -9.23
CA LEU A 123 1.77 -5.33 -7.90
C LEU A 123 1.09 -4.24 -7.06
N VAL A 124 -0.11 -4.52 -6.61
CA VAL A 124 -0.82 -3.69 -5.62
C VAL A 124 -0.62 -4.31 -4.25
N VAL A 125 -0.10 -3.51 -3.33
CA VAL A 125 0.19 -3.92 -1.95
C VAL A 125 -0.65 -3.08 -1.01
N TRP A 126 -1.35 -3.72 -0.10
CA TRP A 126 -1.96 -3.08 1.05
C TRP A 126 -1.37 -3.67 2.33
N CYS A 127 -0.88 -2.81 3.19
CA CYS A 127 -0.32 -3.19 4.47
C CYS A 127 -0.45 -2.05 5.48
N THR A 128 -0.28 -2.41 6.74
CA THR A 128 -0.09 -1.50 7.86
C THR A 128 1.22 -1.86 8.56
N GLU A 129 1.66 -1.03 9.48
CA GLU A 129 2.86 -1.27 10.28
C GLU A 129 2.67 -2.39 11.31
N PHE A 130 1.44 -2.56 11.82
CA PHE A 130 0.98 -3.63 12.72
C PHE A 130 -0.55 -3.75 12.66
N GLY A 131 -1.11 -4.73 13.33
CA GLY A 131 -2.55 -4.93 13.48
C GLY A 131 -3.09 -4.37 14.80
N ARG A 132 -4.27 -4.85 15.16
CA ARG A 132 -4.93 -4.52 16.44
C ARG A 132 -5.19 -5.78 17.25
N MET A 133 -5.05 -5.66 18.56
CA MET A 133 -5.32 -6.75 19.49
C MET A 133 -6.73 -7.30 19.29
N PRO A 134 -6.94 -8.62 19.43
CA PRO A 134 -8.28 -9.22 19.38
C PRO A 134 -9.17 -8.85 20.57
N THR A 135 -8.60 -8.25 21.59
CA THR A 135 -9.28 -7.83 22.82
C THR A 135 -9.37 -6.33 22.95
N PHE A 136 -10.33 -5.84 23.74
CA PHE A 136 -10.42 -4.42 24.06
C PHE A 136 -9.24 -3.95 24.88
N GLN A 137 -8.79 -2.74 24.64
CA GLN A 137 -7.86 -2.05 25.51
C GLN A 137 -8.55 -1.73 26.85
N LYS A 138 -7.89 -2.05 27.95
CA LYS A 138 -8.44 -1.80 29.30
C LYS A 138 -8.79 -0.32 29.49
N GLY A 139 -10.01 -0.06 29.91
CA GLY A 139 -10.51 1.31 30.18
C GLY A 139 -10.84 2.11 28.89
N ALA A 140 -10.88 1.47 27.73
CA ALA A 140 -11.20 2.11 26.46
C ALA A 140 -12.11 1.21 25.60
N SER A 141 -12.78 1.79 24.61
CA SER A 141 -13.67 1.09 23.67
C SER A 141 -13.00 0.73 22.34
N GLY A 142 -11.69 0.84 22.29
CA GLY A 142 -10.86 0.51 21.13
C GLY A 142 -9.93 -0.66 21.41
N ARG A 143 -8.89 -0.79 20.61
CA ARG A 143 -7.93 -1.89 20.66
C ARG A 143 -6.51 -1.35 20.58
N ASP A 144 -5.61 -1.96 21.34
CA ASP A 144 -4.18 -1.65 21.31
C ASP A 144 -3.50 -2.25 20.05
N HIS A 145 -2.25 -1.91 19.85
CA HIS A 145 -1.41 -2.39 18.77
C HIS A 145 -1.11 -3.88 18.90
N ASN A 146 -1.11 -4.59 17.79
CA ASN A 146 -0.70 -5.99 17.73
C ASN A 146 0.32 -6.23 16.62
N PRO A 147 1.62 -6.20 16.92
CA PRO A 147 2.66 -6.52 15.95
C PRO A 147 2.83 -8.03 15.72
N GLU A 148 2.28 -8.87 16.62
CA GLU A 148 2.50 -10.32 16.60
C GLU A 148 1.64 -11.07 15.57
N GLY A 149 0.55 -10.44 15.10
CA GLY A 149 -0.33 -11.05 14.12
C GLY A 149 -1.24 -10.04 13.45
N PHE A 150 -1.08 -9.86 12.13
CA PHE A 150 -1.92 -8.97 11.33
C PHE A 150 -1.95 -9.41 9.86
N THR A 151 -2.84 -8.80 9.10
CA THR A 151 -3.05 -9.13 7.69
C THR A 151 -2.48 -8.06 6.78
N ALA A 152 -1.82 -8.49 5.72
CA ALA A 152 -1.53 -7.70 4.53
C ALA A 152 -2.11 -8.42 3.32
N TRP A 153 -2.35 -7.72 2.19
CA TRP A 153 -2.72 -8.40 0.97
C TRP A 153 -1.96 -7.86 -0.25
N LEU A 154 -1.80 -8.75 -1.21
CA LEU A 154 -1.13 -8.51 -2.49
C LEU A 154 -2.11 -8.82 -3.62
N ALA A 155 -2.07 -8.03 -4.69
CA ALA A 155 -2.86 -8.30 -5.90
C ALA A 155 -2.08 -7.91 -7.17
N GLY A 156 -2.27 -8.68 -8.22
CA GLY A 156 -1.65 -8.41 -9.53
C GLY A 156 -0.36 -9.19 -9.75
N ALA A 157 0.53 -8.62 -10.49
CA ALA A 157 1.80 -9.14 -11.02
C ALA A 157 2.39 -10.37 -10.32
N GLY A 158 2.12 -11.57 -10.82
CA GLY A 158 2.75 -12.82 -10.35
C GLY A 158 2.25 -13.35 -9.02
N VAL A 159 1.16 -12.81 -8.45
CA VAL A 159 0.57 -13.28 -7.19
C VAL A 159 -0.60 -14.24 -7.45
N LYS A 160 -0.66 -15.35 -6.73
CA LYS A 160 -1.80 -16.29 -6.74
C LYS A 160 -3.08 -15.59 -6.32
N ARG A 161 -4.16 -15.84 -7.06
CA ARG A 161 -5.48 -15.30 -6.77
C ARG A 161 -6.22 -16.16 -5.75
N GLY A 162 -6.94 -15.51 -4.82
CA GLY A 162 -7.78 -16.21 -3.85
C GLY A 162 -6.99 -17.14 -2.93
N HIS A 163 -5.71 -16.87 -2.72
CA HIS A 163 -4.83 -17.64 -1.86
C HIS A 163 -4.66 -16.93 -0.51
N THR A 164 -4.67 -17.70 0.57
CA THR A 164 -4.36 -17.23 1.91
C THR A 164 -3.10 -17.96 2.37
N TYR A 165 -2.13 -17.22 2.89
CA TYR A 165 -0.89 -17.73 3.45
C TYR A 165 -0.79 -17.34 4.92
N GLY A 166 -0.48 -18.31 5.76
CA GLY A 166 -0.38 -18.14 7.20
C GLY A 166 -1.73 -18.04 7.93
N ALA A 167 -1.67 -18.19 9.22
CA ALA A 167 -2.80 -18.01 10.13
C ALA A 167 -2.32 -17.59 11.51
N THR A 168 -3.19 -16.92 12.24
CA THR A 168 -3.00 -16.64 13.66
C THR A 168 -3.44 -17.84 14.50
N ASP A 169 -3.11 -17.81 15.80
CA ASP A 169 -3.69 -18.69 16.79
C ASP A 169 -5.22 -18.54 16.86
N ALA A 170 -5.87 -19.42 17.61
CA ALA A 170 -7.34 -19.46 17.72
C ALA A 170 -7.97 -18.16 18.27
N PHE A 171 -7.19 -17.32 18.94
CA PHE A 171 -7.65 -16.05 19.49
C PHE A 171 -7.34 -14.83 18.62
N GLY A 172 -6.57 -15.02 17.54
CA GLY A 172 -6.08 -13.91 16.69
C GLY A 172 -4.99 -13.08 17.37
N TRP A 173 -4.27 -13.67 18.33
CA TRP A 173 -3.29 -12.96 19.15
C TRP A 173 -1.94 -12.83 18.47
N LYS A 174 -1.43 -13.94 17.92
CA LYS A 174 -0.13 -14.00 17.25
C LYS A 174 -0.19 -14.90 16.02
N ALA A 175 0.71 -14.66 15.08
CA ALA A 175 0.91 -15.57 13.95
C ALA A 175 1.43 -16.92 14.47
N GLU A 176 0.86 -18.02 13.97
CA GLU A 176 1.17 -19.38 14.43
C GLU A 176 1.51 -20.31 13.28
N LYS A 177 0.75 -20.28 12.20
CA LYS A 177 0.96 -21.12 11.04
C LYS A 177 1.59 -20.32 9.90
N ASP A 178 2.61 -20.92 9.24
CA ASP A 178 3.29 -20.31 8.08
C ASP A 178 3.64 -18.83 8.35
N VAL A 179 4.33 -18.59 9.47
CA VAL A 179 4.62 -17.25 9.96
C VAL A 179 5.49 -16.50 8.97
N ALA A 180 5.02 -15.36 8.49
CA ALA A 180 5.77 -14.43 7.65
C ALA A 180 6.16 -13.18 8.44
N THR A 181 7.44 -12.86 8.40
CA THR A 181 7.95 -11.62 9.00
C THR A 181 7.85 -10.46 8.00
N VAL A 182 8.04 -9.23 8.50
CA VAL A 182 8.14 -8.06 7.64
C VAL A 182 9.30 -8.19 6.62
N TYR A 183 10.36 -8.89 6.98
CA TYR A 183 11.48 -9.16 6.08
C TYR A 183 11.09 -10.11 4.94
N ASP A 184 10.30 -11.13 5.22
CA ASP A 184 9.79 -12.08 4.21
C ASP A 184 8.83 -11.39 3.26
N PHE A 185 7.97 -10.54 3.79
CA PHE A 185 7.05 -9.72 3.01
C PHE A 185 7.81 -8.81 2.03
N HIS A 186 8.81 -8.07 2.50
CA HIS A 186 9.63 -7.21 1.64
C HIS A 186 10.51 -8.02 0.67
N ALA A 187 11.07 -9.16 1.08
CA ALA A 187 11.81 -10.04 0.18
C ALA A 187 10.93 -10.53 -0.99
N THR A 188 9.65 -10.82 -0.70
CA THR A 188 8.68 -11.24 -1.70
C THR A 188 8.30 -10.11 -2.66
N ILE A 189 8.07 -8.90 -2.14
CA ILE A 189 7.84 -7.70 -2.98
C ILE A 189 9.04 -7.44 -3.90
N LEU A 190 10.26 -7.45 -3.37
CA LEU A 190 11.47 -7.25 -4.15
C LEU A 190 11.63 -8.32 -5.24
N HIS A 191 11.32 -9.58 -4.91
CA HIS A 191 11.34 -10.66 -5.89
C HIS A 191 10.34 -10.43 -7.03
N LEU A 192 9.11 -10.02 -6.73
CA LEU A 192 8.08 -9.69 -7.73
C LEU A 192 8.46 -8.47 -8.59
N LEU A 193 9.30 -7.56 -8.07
CA LEU A 193 9.92 -6.47 -8.83
C LEU A 193 11.12 -6.92 -9.68
N GLY A 194 11.47 -8.22 -9.69
CA GLY A 194 12.62 -8.76 -10.40
C GLY A 194 13.97 -8.52 -9.69
N LEU A 195 13.95 -8.12 -8.42
CA LEU A 195 15.13 -7.81 -7.64
C LEU A 195 15.51 -8.98 -6.72
N ASN A 196 16.80 -9.28 -6.65
CA ASN A 196 17.32 -10.22 -5.68
C ASN A 196 17.66 -9.48 -4.38
N HIS A 197 16.82 -9.62 -3.35
CA HIS A 197 16.98 -8.91 -2.09
C HIS A 197 18.30 -9.20 -1.37
N LYS A 198 18.94 -10.36 -1.62
CA LYS A 198 20.24 -10.71 -1.04
C LYS A 198 21.41 -10.02 -1.74
N ARG A 199 21.23 -9.61 -3.01
CA ARG A 199 22.24 -8.92 -3.82
C ARG A 199 21.99 -7.41 -3.88
N LEU A 200 20.82 -6.94 -3.44
CA LEU A 200 20.49 -5.53 -3.36
C LEU A 200 21.09 -4.97 -2.06
N THR A 201 22.32 -4.47 -2.17
CA THR A 201 23.07 -3.91 -1.04
C THR A 201 23.32 -2.42 -1.22
N TYR A 202 23.57 -1.75 -0.11
CA TYR A 202 24.11 -0.40 -0.06
C TYR A 202 25.20 -0.31 1.00
N TYR A 203 26.28 0.40 0.66
CA TYR A 203 27.38 0.60 1.59
C TYR A 203 27.05 1.68 2.62
N HIS A 204 27.17 1.34 3.91
CA HIS A 204 26.96 2.28 5.00
C HIS A 204 27.82 1.92 6.22
N ASN A 205 28.58 2.89 6.71
CA ASN A 205 29.45 2.74 7.88
C ASN A 205 30.34 1.50 7.86
N GLY A 206 31.03 1.26 6.74
CA GLY A 206 31.98 0.14 6.61
C GLY A 206 31.36 -1.21 6.24
N PHE A 207 30.03 -1.29 6.05
CA PHE A 207 29.33 -2.54 5.78
C PHE A 207 28.43 -2.45 4.56
N GLU A 208 28.37 -3.54 3.80
CA GLU A 208 27.33 -3.79 2.81
C GLU A 208 26.03 -4.20 3.51
N ARG A 209 25.02 -3.34 3.47
CA ARG A 209 23.73 -3.53 4.10
C ARG A 209 22.68 -3.96 3.09
N ARG A 210 21.76 -4.83 3.51
CA ARG A 210 20.57 -5.22 2.75
C ARG A 210 19.31 -4.61 3.36
N LEU A 211 18.29 -4.35 2.54
CA LEU A 211 16.99 -3.88 3.04
C LEU A 211 16.28 -4.93 3.92
N THR A 212 16.57 -6.20 3.71
CA THR A 212 16.05 -7.33 4.50
C THR A 212 17.02 -7.81 5.59
N ASP A 213 18.08 -7.07 5.84
CA ASP A 213 19.16 -7.40 6.77
C ASP A 213 19.69 -8.83 6.54
N VAL A 214 19.92 -9.62 7.57
CA VAL A 214 20.32 -11.03 7.50
C VAL A 214 19.13 -11.97 7.30
N HIS A 215 17.92 -11.44 7.36
CA HIS A 215 16.65 -12.14 7.30
C HIS A 215 16.03 -12.11 5.89
N GLY A 216 14.80 -12.55 5.81
CA GLY A 216 13.96 -12.49 4.63
C GLY A 216 14.07 -13.72 3.73
N HIS A 217 12.91 -14.33 3.50
CA HIS A 217 12.70 -15.41 2.57
C HIS A 217 11.58 -15.02 1.62
N VAL A 218 11.74 -15.31 0.34
CA VAL A 218 10.64 -15.15 -0.62
C VAL A 218 9.57 -16.18 -0.29
N ILE A 219 8.35 -15.73 -0.03
CA ILE A 219 7.19 -16.59 0.25
C ILE A 219 6.72 -17.16 -1.08
N LYS A 220 7.28 -18.32 -1.48
CA LYS A 220 7.01 -18.93 -2.79
C LYS A 220 5.56 -19.35 -2.96
N ASP A 221 4.89 -19.70 -1.88
CA ASP A 221 3.52 -20.21 -1.91
C ASP A 221 2.49 -19.16 -2.34
N VAL A 222 2.83 -17.85 -2.27
CA VAL A 222 1.96 -16.78 -2.77
C VAL A 222 2.22 -16.44 -4.24
N LEU A 223 3.25 -17.02 -4.87
CA LEU A 223 3.61 -16.76 -6.26
C LEU A 223 2.80 -17.67 -7.22
N ALA A 224 2.34 -17.09 -8.36
CA ALA A 224 1.58 -17.78 -9.40
C ALA A 224 2.46 -18.66 -10.30
#